data_31cf50502b0265d619fed9e95c620539
#
_entry.id   31cf50502b0265d619fed9e95c620539
#
_cell.length_a   1.000
_cell.length_b   1.000
_cell.length_c   1.000
_cell.angle_alpha   90.00
_cell.angle_beta   90.00
_cell.angle_gamma   90.00
#
_symmetry.space_group_name_H-M   'P 1'
#
loop_
_entity.id
_entity.type
_entity.pdbx_description
1 polymer ?
#
loop_
_entity_poly.entity_id
_entity_poly.type
_entity_poly.pdbx_seq_one_letter_code
_entity_poly.pdbx_strand_id
1 'polypeptide(L)'
;MIYCVEDDDSIRELMLYTLKASGFQGQGFSEAESFWQALAKEKPELVMLDVMLPGEDGISILKKLRGNGTTADIPVIMATAKGTEYDKVLGLDSGADDYLAKPFGMMEMVSRIKAVLRRSKSEPAAKLLSFGEVSMDPEQHLLMVDGQRLELPLKEFELLRLFMENPGMVFSRDRLLSSVWDTDYMGETRTVDVHISSLRTHLGEWGKAIHTVRSVGYRLEVPHA
;
A
#
# COMPACT_ATOMS: atom_id res chain seq x y z
N MET A 1 7.10 8.22 16.13
CA MET A 1 6.06 8.31 17.18
C MET A 1 4.70 7.92 16.60
N ILE A 2 3.94 7.05 17.28
CA ILE A 2 2.58 6.65 16.89
C ILE A 2 1.60 7.25 17.89
N TYR A 3 0.56 7.91 17.42
CA TYR A 3 -0.50 8.43 18.28
C TYR A 3 -1.68 7.47 18.33
N CYS A 4 -2.19 7.18 19.55
CA CYS A 4 -3.35 6.33 19.78
C CYS A 4 -4.45 7.16 20.43
N VAL A 5 -5.55 7.39 19.73
CA VAL A 5 -6.72 8.11 20.23
C VAL A 5 -7.81 7.08 20.53
N GLU A 6 -8.04 6.82 21.80
CA GLU A 6 -8.89 5.76 22.33
C GLU A 6 -9.41 6.20 23.71
N ASP A 7 -10.69 6.23 23.95
CA ASP A 7 -11.27 6.68 25.20
C ASP A 7 -11.18 5.64 26.33
N ASP A 8 -11.19 4.34 25.99
CA ASP A 8 -10.99 3.27 27.00
C ASP A 8 -9.53 3.23 27.46
N ASP A 9 -9.33 3.54 28.74
CA ASP A 9 -7.99 3.57 29.37
C ASP A 9 -7.27 2.22 29.24
N SER A 10 -8.00 1.10 29.45
CA SER A 10 -7.39 -0.23 29.44
C SER A 10 -6.94 -0.63 28.04
N ILE A 11 -7.74 -0.33 27.02
CA ILE A 11 -7.39 -0.57 25.61
C ILE A 11 -6.20 0.32 25.23
N ARG A 12 -6.25 1.59 25.57
CA ARG A 12 -5.20 2.57 25.26
C ARG A 12 -3.86 2.19 25.89
N GLU A 13 -3.86 1.81 27.18
CA GLU A 13 -2.66 1.35 27.87
C GLU A 13 -2.08 0.08 27.24
N LEU A 14 -2.94 -0.89 26.88
CA LEU A 14 -2.53 -2.12 26.23
C LEU A 14 -1.93 -1.87 24.84
N MET A 15 -2.51 -0.94 24.07
CA MET A 15 -1.97 -0.50 22.77
C MET A 15 -0.55 0.08 22.96
N LEU A 16 -0.38 1.02 23.89
CA LEU A 16 0.91 1.66 24.16
C LEU A 16 1.97 0.67 24.63
N TYR A 17 1.60 -0.24 25.55
CA TYR A 17 2.48 -1.31 26.01
C TYR A 17 2.95 -2.19 24.84
N THR A 18 2.01 -2.58 23.96
CA THR A 18 2.30 -3.44 22.82
C THR A 18 3.17 -2.74 21.77
N LEU A 19 2.91 -1.46 21.50
CA LEU A 19 3.76 -0.64 20.63
C LEU A 19 5.19 -0.60 21.13
N LYS A 20 5.39 -0.30 22.44
CA LYS A 20 6.70 -0.27 23.07
C LYS A 20 7.42 -1.61 22.99
N ALA A 21 6.71 -2.71 23.28
CA ALA A 21 7.25 -4.06 23.18
C ALA A 21 7.65 -4.44 21.73
N SER A 22 7.02 -3.81 20.75
CA SER A 22 7.29 -4.01 19.31
C SER A 22 8.32 -3.04 18.72
N GLY A 23 8.96 -2.20 19.56
CA GLY A 23 10.01 -1.26 19.17
C GLY A 23 9.49 0.09 18.65
N PHE A 24 8.20 0.40 18.84
CA PHE A 24 7.62 1.69 18.50
C PHE A 24 7.51 2.61 19.72
N GLN A 25 7.62 3.91 19.48
CA GLN A 25 7.23 4.91 20.47
C GLN A 25 5.77 5.26 20.25
N GLY A 26 4.96 5.26 21.31
CA GLY A 26 3.54 5.57 21.27
C GLY A 26 3.15 6.64 22.28
N GLN A 27 2.17 7.47 21.94
CA GLN A 27 1.51 8.41 22.83
C GLN A 27 -0.01 8.23 22.73
N GLY A 28 -0.67 8.16 23.89
CA GLY A 28 -2.12 7.94 23.98
C GLY A 28 -2.89 9.20 24.31
N PHE A 29 -4.11 9.30 23.80
CA PHE A 29 -5.05 10.38 24.01
C PHE A 29 -6.43 9.79 24.27
N SER A 30 -7.13 10.28 25.28
CA SER A 30 -8.51 9.85 25.60
C SER A 30 -9.58 10.65 24.85
N GLU A 31 -9.20 11.79 24.27
CA GLU A 31 -10.12 12.72 23.62
C GLU A 31 -9.43 13.54 22.53
N ALA A 32 -10.23 14.10 21.64
CA ALA A 32 -9.76 14.87 20.50
C ALA A 32 -8.94 16.12 20.88
N GLU A 33 -9.31 16.82 21.96
CA GLU A 33 -8.65 18.07 22.35
C GLU A 33 -7.16 17.85 22.67
N SER A 34 -6.85 16.86 23.49
CA SER A 34 -5.48 16.52 23.86
C SER A 34 -4.67 16.01 22.65
N PHE A 35 -5.31 15.29 21.75
CA PHE A 35 -4.72 14.88 20.46
C PHE A 35 -4.35 16.08 19.59
N TRP A 36 -5.26 17.05 19.40
CA TRP A 36 -4.98 18.25 18.60
C TRP A 36 -3.87 19.11 19.19
N GLN A 37 -3.83 19.24 20.52
CA GLN A 37 -2.75 19.96 21.21
C GLN A 37 -1.37 19.29 21.01
N ALA A 38 -1.31 17.97 21.00
CA ALA A 38 -0.09 17.23 20.74
C ALA A 38 0.33 17.33 19.27
N LEU A 39 -0.62 17.17 18.34
CA LEU A 39 -0.39 17.25 16.90
C LEU A 39 0.15 18.62 16.45
N ALA A 40 -0.26 19.70 17.13
CA ALA A 40 0.25 21.04 16.89
C ALA A 40 1.75 21.21 17.28
N LYS A 41 2.27 20.34 18.14
CA LYS A 41 3.68 20.38 18.61
C LYS A 41 4.57 19.42 17.84
N GLU A 42 4.07 18.22 17.54
CA GLU A 42 4.84 17.17 16.89
C GLU A 42 3.93 16.35 15.96
N LYS A 43 4.39 16.15 14.74
CA LYS A 43 3.71 15.32 13.75
C LYS A 43 4.01 13.84 13.98
N PRO A 44 3.01 12.96 14.20
CA PRO A 44 3.25 11.53 14.34
C PRO A 44 3.55 10.86 13.00
N GLU A 45 4.15 9.70 13.04
CA GLU A 45 4.36 8.85 11.87
C GLU A 45 3.09 8.10 11.46
N LEU A 46 2.15 7.90 12.40
CA LEU A 46 0.86 7.23 12.18
C LEU A 46 -0.08 7.55 13.33
N VAL A 47 -1.38 7.62 13.02
CA VAL A 47 -2.46 7.75 14.01
C VAL A 47 -3.31 6.48 14.01
N MET A 48 -3.46 5.85 15.19
CA MET A 48 -4.53 4.91 15.49
C MET A 48 -5.70 5.70 16.04
N LEU A 49 -6.87 5.61 15.46
CA LEU A 49 -8.01 6.49 15.76
C LEU A 49 -9.28 5.68 15.96
N ASP A 50 -9.82 5.71 17.18
CA ASP A 50 -11.14 5.14 17.41
C ASP A 50 -12.22 5.97 16.70
N VAL A 51 -13.18 5.28 16.10
CA VAL A 51 -14.36 5.89 15.50
C VAL A 51 -15.25 6.50 16.58
N MET A 52 -15.45 5.79 17.70
CA MET A 52 -16.40 6.12 18.75
C MET A 52 -15.72 6.87 19.91
N LEU A 53 -15.34 8.12 19.67
CA LEU A 53 -14.77 8.98 20.70
C LEU A 53 -15.84 9.91 21.31
N PRO A 54 -15.71 10.26 22.59
CA PRO A 54 -16.59 11.25 23.22
C PRO A 54 -16.29 12.65 22.67
N GLY A 55 -17.37 13.42 22.43
CA GLY A 55 -17.26 14.79 21.94
C GLY A 55 -17.06 14.85 20.43
N GLU A 56 -15.84 14.86 19.94
CA GLU A 56 -15.53 14.81 18.50
C GLU A 56 -15.22 13.39 18.07
N ASP A 57 -16.06 12.82 17.19
CA ASP A 57 -15.88 11.46 16.67
C ASP A 57 -14.66 11.31 15.75
N GLY A 58 -14.13 10.07 15.66
CA GLY A 58 -12.92 9.79 14.88
C GLY A 58 -13.05 10.09 13.39
N ILE A 59 -14.25 10.03 12.81
CA ILE A 59 -14.46 10.34 11.39
C ILE A 59 -14.31 11.84 11.16
N SER A 60 -14.84 12.65 12.06
CA SER A 60 -14.69 14.10 12.04
C SER A 60 -13.22 14.52 12.18
N ILE A 61 -12.47 13.83 13.06
CA ILE A 61 -11.03 14.02 13.20
C ILE A 61 -10.31 13.66 11.89
N LEU A 62 -10.61 12.51 11.30
CA LEU A 62 -10.02 12.07 10.04
C LEU A 62 -10.26 13.07 8.90
N LYS A 63 -11.51 13.56 8.74
CA LYS A 63 -11.85 14.57 7.74
C LYS A 63 -11.05 15.86 7.92
N LYS A 64 -10.87 16.31 9.16
CA LYS A 64 -10.06 17.50 9.47
C LYS A 64 -8.58 17.26 9.14
N LEU A 65 -8.03 16.08 9.46
CA LEU A 65 -6.66 15.71 9.09
C LEU A 65 -6.46 15.75 7.58
N ARG A 66 -7.38 15.18 6.80
CA ARG A 66 -7.31 15.15 5.33
C ARG A 66 -7.56 16.52 4.69
N GLY A 67 -8.37 17.36 5.31
CA GLY A 67 -8.66 18.71 4.84
C GLY A 67 -7.54 19.73 5.08
N ASN A 68 -6.49 19.37 5.82
CA ASN A 68 -5.38 20.27 6.14
C ASN A 68 -4.09 19.75 5.48
N GLY A 69 -3.50 20.52 4.58
CA GLY A 69 -2.32 20.15 3.80
C GLY A 69 -1.08 19.76 4.63
N THR A 70 -0.98 20.19 5.89
CA THR A 70 0.14 19.83 6.77
C THR A 70 -0.02 18.46 7.44
N THR A 71 -1.25 17.93 7.48
CA THR A 71 -1.59 16.66 8.16
C THR A 71 -2.22 15.63 7.22
N ALA A 72 -2.55 16.01 5.98
CA ALA A 72 -3.24 15.16 5.03
C ALA A 72 -2.48 13.87 4.68
N ASP A 73 -1.15 13.90 4.76
CA ASP A 73 -0.24 12.80 4.49
C ASP A 73 0.04 11.89 5.71
N ILE A 74 -0.48 12.23 6.91
CA ILE A 74 -0.33 11.37 8.09
C ILE A 74 -1.15 10.10 7.90
N PRO A 75 -0.54 8.92 7.95
CA PRO A 75 -1.27 7.66 7.86
C PRO A 75 -2.21 7.48 9.04
N VAL A 76 -3.46 7.05 8.76
CA VAL A 76 -4.49 6.83 9.78
C VAL A 76 -5.07 5.43 9.67
N ILE A 77 -5.02 4.67 10.77
CA ILE A 77 -5.74 3.40 10.93
C ILE A 77 -6.94 3.65 11.83
N MET A 78 -8.15 3.39 11.32
CA MET A 78 -9.39 3.55 12.09
C MET A 78 -9.67 2.27 12.88
N ALA A 79 -9.91 2.40 14.19
CA ALA A 79 -10.46 1.32 15.01
C ALA A 79 -11.99 1.45 15.06
N THR A 80 -12.72 0.39 14.67
CA THR A 80 -14.18 0.43 14.54
C THR A 80 -14.85 -0.79 15.14
N ALA A 81 -16.06 -0.63 15.70
CA ALA A 81 -16.85 -1.76 16.15
C ALA A 81 -17.38 -2.58 14.97
N LYS A 82 -17.15 -3.90 14.98
CA LYS A 82 -17.57 -4.82 13.92
C LYS A 82 -19.10 -4.83 13.77
N GLY A 83 -19.60 -4.61 12.53
CA GLY A 83 -21.03 -4.80 12.21
C GLY A 83 -21.90 -3.55 12.25
N THR A 84 -21.33 -2.35 12.36
CA THR A 84 -22.10 -1.10 12.25
C THR A 84 -22.32 -0.72 10.78
N GLU A 85 -23.43 0.03 10.52
CA GLU A 85 -23.72 0.62 9.21
C GLU A 85 -22.56 1.51 8.72
N TYR A 86 -21.73 1.97 9.65
CA TYR A 86 -20.46 2.67 9.43
C TYR A 86 -19.42 1.84 8.65
N ASP A 87 -19.36 0.52 8.87
CA ASP A 87 -18.41 -0.35 8.14
C ASP A 87 -18.69 -0.34 6.62
N LYS A 88 -19.95 -0.10 6.22
CA LYS A 88 -20.37 -0.05 4.81
C LYS A 88 -20.16 1.32 4.17
N VAL A 89 -20.27 2.40 4.95
CA VAL A 89 -20.10 3.79 4.47
C VAL A 89 -18.63 4.20 4.50
N LEU A 90 -17.85 3.69 5.45
CA LEU A 90 -16.41 3.96 5.58
C LEU A 90 -15.56 3.28 4.50
N GLY A 91 -16.11 2.28 3.80
CA GLY A 91 -15.35 1.42 2.88
C GLY A 91 -14.89 2.09 1.59
N LEU A 92 -15.33 3.28 1.22
CA LEU A 92 -15.02 3.83 -0.10
C LEU A 92 -14.52 5.29 -0.16
N ASP A 93 -14.81 6.18 0.84
CA ASP A 93 -14.52 7.62 0.68
C ASP A 93 -13.90 8.36 1.89
N SER A 94 -13.57 7.69 3.00
CA SER A 94 -13.17 8.40 4.24
C SER A 94 -11.70 8.82 4.28
N GLY A 95 -10.86 8.32 3.38
CA GLY A 95 -9.43 8.67 3.34
C GLY A 95 -8.58 8.04 4.46
N ALA A 96 -9.05 7.00 5.15
CA ALA A 96 -8.23 6.20 6.05
C ALA A 96 -7.33 5.23 5.27
N ASP A 97 -6.14 4.93 5.81
CA ASP A 97 -5.16 4.04 5.17
C ASP A 97 -5.41 2.56 5.48
N ASP A 98 -6.07 2.26 6.60
CA ASP A 98 -6.51 0.91 6.98
C ASP A 98 -7.60 0.97 8.07
N TYR A 99 -8.26 -0.17 8.30
CA TYR A 99 -9.29 -0.35 9.31
C TYR A 99 -9.00 -1.57 10.18
N LEU A 100 -9.32 -1.46 11.48
CA LEU A 100 -9.13 -2.51 12.47
C LEU A 100 -10.43 -2.71 13.25
N ALA A 101 -11.08 -3.86 13.08
CA ALA A 101 -12.36 -4.15 13.72
C ALA A 101 -12.18 -4.57 15.18
N LYS A 102 -12.86 -3.88 16.11
CA LYS A 102 -12.92 -4.27 17.54
C LYS A 102 -13.87 -5.46 17.75
N PRO A 103 -13.52 -6.44 18.60
CA PRO A 103 -12.24 -6.56 19.30
C PRO A 103 -11.13 -7.06 18.38
N PHE A 104 -9.95 -6.49 18.48
CA PHE A 104 -8.78 -6.88 17.68
C PHE A 104 -7.65 -7.45 18.53
N GLY A 105 -6.85 -8.30 17.91
CA GLY A 105 -5.62 -8.79 18.53
C GLY A 105 -4.50 -7.75 18.47
N MET A 106 -3.73 -7.61 19.56
CA MET A 106 -2.61 -6.66 19.61
C MET A 106 -1.55 -6.94 18.53
N MET A 107 -1.32 -8.21 18.19
CA MET A 107 -0.39 -8.58 17.12
C MET A 107 -0.93 -8.22 15.72
N GLU A 108 -2.25 -8.26 15.53
CA GLU A 108 -2.89 -7.78 14.31
C GLU A 108 -2.68 -6.26 14.16
N MET A 109 -2.93 -5.50 15.24
CA MET A 109 -2.68 -4.06 15.28
C MET A 109 -1.24 -3.73 14.84
N VAL A 110 -0.24 -4.39 15.45
CA VAL A 110 1.19 -4.18 15.11
C VAL A 110 1.48 -4.53 13.64
N SER A 111 0.90 -5.61 13.13
CA SER A 111 1.09 -6.03 11.74
C SER A 111 0.52 -5.01 10.75
N ARG A 112 -0.66 -4.46 11.03
CA ARG A 112 -1.28 -3.39 10.22
C ARG A 112 -0.48 -2.09 10.28
N ILE A 113 -0.03 -1.68 11.47
CA ILE A 113 0.85 -0.51 11.63
C ILE A 113 2.11 -0.66 10.78
N LYS A 114 2.79 -1.81 10.84
CA LYS A 114 3.97 -2.08 10.01
C LYS A 114 3.66 -2.01 8.52
N ALA A 115 2.53 -2.56 8.10
CA ALA A 115 2.11 -2.54 6.70
C ALA A 115 1.80 -1.12 6.20
N VAL A 116 1.09 -0.31 7.00
CA VAL A 116 0.76 1.07 6.67
C VAL A 116 2.03 1.93 6.65
N LEU A 117 2.89 1.85 7.68
CA LEU A 117 4.16 2.59 7.71
C LEU A 117 5.12 2.21 6.58
N ARG A 118 5.10 0.97 6.13
CA ARG A 118 5.89 0.56 4.96
C ARG A 118 5.39 1.25 3.69
N ARG A 119 4.06 1.37 3.51
CA ARG A 119 3.43 2.08 2.38
C ARG A 119 3.66 3.58 2.44
N SER A 120 3.58 4.19 3.63
CA SER A 120 3.75 5.64 3.81
C SER A 120 5.20 6.11 3.82
N LYS A 121 6.14 5.26 4.27
CA LYS A 121 7.60 5.53 4.19
C LYS A 121 8.20 5.27 2.81
N SER A 122 7.46 4.62 1.92
CA SER A 122 7.70 4.85 0.50
C SER A 122 7.37 6.33 0.28
N GLU A 123 8.40 7.18 0.16
CA GLU A 123 8.22 8.56 -0.27
C GLU A 123 7.23 8.61 -1.43
N PRO A 124 6.49 9.73 -1.62
CA PRO A 124 5.83 10.04 -2.88
C PRO A 124 6.87 10.51 -3.95
N ALA A 125 8.02 9.91 -4.00
CA ALA A 125 8.64 9.58 -5.24
C ALA A 125 7.85 8.34 -5.70
N ALA A 126 6.89 8.51 -6.61
CA ALA A 126 6.44 7.41 -7.45
C ALA A 126 7.66 6.52 -7.63
N LYS A 127 7.58 5.27 -7.13
CA LYS A 127 8.77 4.40 -7.19
C LYS A 127 8.97 4.13 -8.66
N LEU A 128 9.64 5.10 -9.30
CA LEU A 128 9.94 5.07 -10.72
C LEU A 128 10.77 3.81 -10.90
N LEU A 129 10.11 2.77 -11.35
CA LEU A 129 10.78 1.53 -11.67
C LEU A 129 11.59 1.80 -12.94
N SER A 130 12.85 1.40 -12.98
CA SER A 130 13.67 1.63 -14.16
C SER A 130 14.62 0.49 -14.45
N PHE A 131 14.86 0.22 -15.74
CA PHE A 131 15.98 -0.58 -16.24
C PHE A 131 16.37 -0.06 -17.62
N GLY A 132 17.68 0.21 -17.82
CA GLY A 132 18.14 0.91 -19.02
C GLY A 132 17.38 2.23 -19.22
N GLU A 133 16.90 2.48 -20.42
CA GLU A 133 16.09 3.66 -20.76
C GLU A 133 14.57 3.42 -20.60
N VAL A 134 14.19 2.33 -19.93
CA VAL A 134 12.78 2.06 -19.58
C VAL A 134 12.51 2.57 -18.18
N SER A 135 11.52 3.45 -18.03
CA SER A 135 11.04 3.93 -16.73
C SER A 135 9.52 3.85 -16.66
N MET A 136 9.02 3.39 -15.51
CA MET A 136 7.60 3.18 -15.26
C MET A 136 7.19 3.86 -13.96
N ASP A 137 6.12 4.64 -14.01
CA ASP A 137 5.38 5.14 -12.86
C ASP A 137 4.10 4.31 -12.72
N PRO A 138 4.03 3.36 -11.76
CA PRO A 138 2.86 2.52 -11.59
C PRO A 138 1.61 3.27 -11.13
N GLU A 139 1.77 4.38 -10.38
CA GLU A 139 0.64 5.15 -9.84
C GLU A 139 -0.02 6.00 -10.92
N GLN A 140 0.80 6.60 -11.79
CA GLN A 140 0.30 7.39 -12.92
C GLN A 140 -0.04 6.52 -14.15
N HIS A 141 0.20 5.22 -14.08
CA HIS A 141 0.09 4.30 -15.21
C HIS A 141 0.88 4.79 -16.43
N LEU A 142 2.09 5.31 -16.19
CA LEU A 142 2.95 5.93 -17.18
C LEU A 142 4.17 5.04 -17.45
N LEU A 143 4.43 4.76 -18.71
CA LEU A 143 5.64 4.08 -19.17
C LEU A 143 6.38 4.95 -20.17
N MET A 144 7.68 5.11 -19.96
CA MET A 144 8.60 5.78 -20.87
C MET A 144 9.64 4.78 -21.37
N VAL A 145 9.91 4.78 -22.65
CA VAL A 145 10.95 3.97 -23.29
C VAL A 145 11.75 4.89 -24.20
N ASP A 146 13.06 4.94 -24.04
CA ASP A 146 13.96 5.83 -24.80
C ASP A 146 13.49 7.30 -24.79
N GLY A 147 12.97 7.76 -23.65
CA GLY A 147 12.43 9.11 -23.45
C GLY A 147 11.08 9.39 -24.09
N GLN A 148 10.43 8.38 -24.71
CA GLN A 148 9.11 8.50 -25.31
C GLN A 148 8.05 7.74 -24.52
N ARG A 149 6.84 8.33 -24.42
CA ARG A 149 5.70 7.65 -23.77
C ARG A 149 5.25 6.47 -24.62
N LEU A 150 5.17 5.30 -23.97
CA LEU A 150 4.64 4.07 -24.56
C LEU A 150 3.36 3.67 -23.84
N GLU A 151 2.29 3.42 -24.57
CA GLU A 151 1.03 2.89 -24.03
C GLU A 151 1.00 1.37 -24.22
N LEU A 152 0.76 0.66 -23.11
CA LEU A 152 0.61 -0.80 -23.11
C LEU A 152 -0.82 -1.20 -22.74
N PRO A 153 -1.34 -2.33 -23.26
CA PRO A 153 -2.52 -2.97 -22.72
C PRO A 153 -2.33 -3.27 -21.22
N LEU A 154 -3.41 -3.15 -20.42
CA LEU A 154 -3.35 -3.28 -18.96
C LEU A 154 -2.58 -4.51 -18.49
N LYS A 155 -2.83 -5.69 -19.06
CA LYS A 155 -2.16 -6.93 -18.63
C LYS A 155 -0.66 -6.95 -18.95
N GLU A 156 -0.24 -6.30 -20.01
CA GLU A 156 1.17 -6.14 -20.36
C GLU A 156 1.87 -5.14 -19.43
N PHE A 157 1.18 -4.06 -19.07
CA PHE A 157 1.68 -3.10 -18.10
C PHE A 157 1.87 -3.75 -16.73
N GLU A 158 0.89 -4.53 -16.24
CA GLU A 158 0.98 -5.25 -14.96
C GLU A 158 2.06 -6.35 -14.98
N LEU A 159 2.25 -7.06 -16.08
CA LEU A 159 3.36 -8.00 -16.23
C LEU A 159 4.71 -7.30 -16.14
N LEU A 160 4.89 -6.19 -16.86
CA LEU A 160 6.13 -5.42 -16.83
C LEU A 160 6.39 -4.85 -15.44
N ARG A 161 5.37 -4.30 -14.79
CA ARG A 161 5.45 -3.82 -13.41
C ARG A 161 5.94 -4.91 -12.47
N LEU A 162 5.32 -6.10 -12.51
CA LEU A 162 5.70 -7.23 -11.65
C LEU A 162 7.16 -7.64 -11.84
N PHE A 163 7.64 -7.64 -13.08
CA PHE A 163 9.04 -7.92 -13.39
C PHE A 163 9.97 -6.82 -12.89
N MET A 164 9.62 -5.55 -13.09
CA MET A 164 10.44 -4.40 -12.68
C MET A 164 10.51 -4.25 -11.15
N GLU A 165 9.46 -4.63 -10.44
CA GLU A 165 9.45 -4.70 -8.97
C GLU A 165 10.35 -5.83 -8.43
N ASN A 166 10.63 -6.87 -9.25
CA ASN A 166 11.36 -8.06 -8.85
C ASN A 166 12.44 -8.47 -9.88
N PRO A 167 13.43 -7.63 -10.16
CA PRO A 167 14.45 -7.92 -11.16
C PRO A 167 15.24 -9.19 -10.80
N GLY A 168 15.50 -10.03 -11.80
CA GLY A 168 16.20 -11.30 -11.65
C GLY A 168 15.35 -12.45 -11.10
N MET A 169 14.16 -12.19 -10.54
CA MET A 169 13.29 -13.23 -10.03
C MET A 169 12.64 -14.02 -11.17
N VAL A 170 12.65 -15.35 -11.07
CA VAL A 170 11.95 -16.23 -12.01
C VAL A 170 10.50 -16.43 -11.56
N PHE A 171 9.56 -16.10 -12.44
CA PHE A 171 8.13 -16.33 -12.24
C PHE A 171 7.66 -17.51 -13.11
N SER A 172 6.99 -18.48 -12.49
CA SER A 172 6.28 -19.52 -13.25
C SER A 172 5.08 -18.93 -13.99
N ARG A 173 4.62 -19.63 -15.03
CA ARG A 173 3.41 -19.20 -15.77
C ARG A 173 2.18 -19.12 -14.90
N ASP A 174 2.01 -20.10 -14.00
CA ASP A 174 0.89 -20.13 -13.06
C ASP A 174 0.94 -18.92 -12.10
N ARG A 175 2.14 -18.60 -11.59
CA ARG A 175 2.33 -17.44 -10.72
C ARG A 175 2.08 -16.12 -11.45
N LEU A 176 2.52 -15.97 -12.70
CA LEU A 176 2.22 -14.79 -13.51
C LEU A 176 0.71 -14.68 -13.77
N LEU A 177 0.06 -15.80 -14.09
CA LEU A 177 -1.38 -15.83 -14.31
C LEU A 177 -2.13 -15.40 -13.05
N SER A 178 -1.85 -16.00 -11.91
CA SER A 178 -2.52 -15.68 -10.63
C SER A 178 -2.20 -14.28 -10.10
N SER A 179 -1.06 -13.68 -10.47
CA SER A 179 -0.67 -12.34 -9.99
C SER A 179 -1.24 -11.21 -10.84
N VAL A 180 -1.52 -11.46 -12.13
CA VAL A 180 -1.91 -10.42 -13.10
C VAL A 180 -3.34 -10.58 -13.59
N TRP A 181 -3.90 -11.78 -13.53
CA TRP A 181 -5.32 -12.04 -13.85
C TRP A 181 -6.09 -12.36 -12.56
N ASP A 182 -7.37 -12.02 -12.53
CA ASP A 182 -8.23 -12.31 -11.37
C ASP A 182 -8.30 -13.81 -11.09
N THR A 183 -8.53 -14.18 -9.81
CA THR A 183 -8.60 -15.56 -9.33
C THR A 183 -9.66 -16.41 -10.01
N ASP A 184 -10.67 -15.79 -10.64
CA ASP A 184 -11.75 -16.45 -11.36
C ASP A 184 -11.42 -16.70 -12.85
N TYR A 185 -10.20 -16.34 -13.28
CA TYR A 185 -9.80 -16.57 -14.66
C TYR A 185 -9.48 -18.04 -14.91
N MET A 186 -10.40 -18.75 -15.53
CA MET A 186 -10.31 -20.18 -15.92
C MET A 186 -9.51 -20.42 -17.21
N GLY A 187 -8.69 -19.45 -17.64
CA GLY A 187 -7.90 -19.55 -18.87
C GLY A 187 -6.63 -20.37 -18.74
N GLU A 188 -6.15 -20.86 -19.87
CA GLU A 188 -4.89 -21.61 -19.93
C GLU A 188 -3.67 -20.71 -19.68
N THR A 189 -2.62 -21.24 -19.09
CA THR A 189 -1.32 -20.56 -18.87
C THR A 189 -0.66 -20.06 -20.15
N ARG A 190 -1.06 -20.58 -21.32
CA ARG A 190 -0.65 -20.08 -22.65
C ARG A 190 -1.01 -18.61 -22.90
N THR A 191 -2.03 -18.09 -22.22
CA THR A 191 -2.38 -16.65 -22.27
C THR A 191 -1.18 -15.78 -21.84
N VAL A 192 -0.42 -16.22 -20.85
CA VAL A 192 0.79 -15.51 -20.40
C VAL A 192 1.82 -15.43 -21.53
N ASP A 193 2.04 -16.53 -22.27
CA ASP A 193 3.04 -16.57 -23.34
C ASP A 193 2.70 -15.57 -24.47
N VAL A 194 1.42 -15.42 -24.80
CA VAL A 194 0.94 -14.45 -25.80
C VAL A 194 1.21 -13.01 -25.34
N HIS A 195 0.87 -12.67 -24.10
CA HIS A 195 1.11 -11.32 -23.57
C HIS A 195 2.60 -11.01 -23.39
N ILE A 196 3.42 -11.99 -23.00
CA ILE A 196 4.89 -11.82 -22.97
C ILE A 196 5.46 -11.58 -24.37
N SER A 197 4.96 -12.29 -25.39
CA SER A 197 5.42 -12.07 -26.76
C SER A 197 5.05 -10.66 -27.25
N SER A 198 3.82 -10.22 -27.00
CA SER A 198 3.34 -8.88 -27.36
C SER A 198 4.11 -7.80 -26.60
N LEU A 199 4.29 -7.95 -25.29
CA LEU A 199 5.06 -7.04 -24.45
C LEU A 199 6.51 -6.87 -24.95
N ARG A 200 7.18 -7.97 -25.32
CA ARG A 200 8.50 -7.90 -25.93
C ARG A 200 8.52 -7.08 -27.22
N THR A 201 7.49 -7.23 -28.04
CA THR A 201 7.36 -6.48 -29.30
C THR A 201 7.17 -4.99 -29.02
N HIS A 202 6.30 -4.61 -28.07
CA HIS A 202 6.08 -3.22 -27.70
C HIS A 202 7.32 -2.55 -27.11
N LEU A 203 8.09 -3.27 -26.31
CA LEU A 203 9.33 -2.75 -25.70
C LEU A 203 10.53 -2.69 -26.68
N GLY A 204 10.39 -3.22 -27.90
CA GLY A 204 11.47 -3.22 -28.90
C GLY A 204 12.75 -3.89 -28.41
N GLU A 205 13.89 -3.20 -28.48
CA GLU A 205 15.18 -3.73 -28.01
C GLU A 205 15.18 -4.09 -26.53
N TRP A 206 14.45 -3.32 -25.70
CA TRP A 206 14.34 -3.57 -24.27
C TRP A 206 13.52 -4.83 -23.93
N GLY A 207 12.69 -5.31 -24.86
CA GLY A 207 11.97 -6.56 -24.71
C GLY A 207 12.87 -7.78 -24.58
N LYS A 208 14.12 -7.68 -25.04
CA LYS A 208 15.14 -8.74 -24.89
C LYS A 208 15.54 -8.98 -23.43
N ALA A 209 15.34 -7.98 -22.55
CA ALA A 209 15.58 -8.13 -21.12
C ALA A 209 14.60 -9.09 -20.42
N ILE A 210 13.44 -9.38 -21.03
CA ILE A 210 12.52 -10.39 -20.53
C ILE A 210 12.96 -11.76 -21.04
N HIS A 211 13.62 -12.55 -20.22
CA HIS A 211 14.17 -13.86 -20.57
C HIS A 211 13.19 -14.99 -20.33
N THR A 212 13.20 -15.99 -21.23
CA THR A 212 12.47 -17.24 -21.03
C THR A 212 13.36 -18.23 -20.28
N VAL A 213 12.90 -18.67 -19.11
CA VAL A 213 13.50 -19.78 -18.37
C VAL A 213 12.78 -21.06 -18.79
N ARG A 214 13.46 -21.89 -19.60
CA ARG A 214 12.86 -23.10 -20.20
C ARG A 214 12.22 -23.98 -19.14
N SER A 215 11.02 -24.48 -19.43
CA SER A 215 10.21 -25.34 -18.57
C SER A 215 9.75 -24.72 -17.23
N VAL A 216 10.11 -23.46 -16.94
CA VAL A 216 9.73 -22.75 -15.72
C VAL A 216 8.81 -21.55 -16.04
N GLY A 217 9.32 -20.54 -16.74
CA GLY A 217 8.55 -19.31 -17.00
C GLY A 217 9.43 -18.18 -17.51
N TYR A 218 9.36 -17.01 -16.86
CA TYR A 218 9.99 -15.78 -17.33
C TYR A 218 10.66 -15.01 -16.19
N ARG A 219 11.65 -14.19 -16.51
CA ARG A 219 12.28 -13.21 -15.60
C ARG A 219 12.76 -12.00 -16.38
N LEU A 220 12.88 -10.87 -15.69
CA LEU A 220 13.57 -9.68 -16.19
C LEU A 220 15.04 -9.74 -15.77
N GLU A 221 15.94 -9.72 -16.73
CA GLU A 221 17.38 -9.53 -16.50
C GLU A 221 17.74 -8.10 -16.89
N VAL A 222 18.06 -7.29 -15.89
CA VAL A 222 18.55 -5.94 -16.13
C VAL A 222 19.97 -6.05 -16.70
N PRO A 223 20.26 -5.46 -17.87
CA PRO A 223 21.63 -5.39 -18.35
C PRO A 223 22.50 -4.70 -17.29
N HIS A 224 23.54 -5.36 -16.84
CA HIS A 224 24.54 -4.69 -16.02
C HIS A 224 25.25 -3.66 -16.91
N ALA A 225 25.23 -2.39 -16.48
CA ALA A 225 26.01 -1.31 -17.10
C ALA A 225 27.50 -1.54 -16.92
#